data_524a5f92da202b416637b6ad360df289
#
_entry.id   524a5f92da202b416637b6ad360df289
#
_cell.length_a   1.000
_cell.length_b   1.000
_cell.length_c   1.000
_cell.angle_alpha   90.00
_cell.angle_beta   90.00
_cell.angle_gamma   90.00
#
_symmetry.space_group_name_H-M   'P 1'
#
loop_
_entity.id
_entity.type
_entity.pdbx_description
1 polymer ?
#
loop_
_entity_poly.entity_id
_entity_poly.type
_entity_poly.pdbx_seq_one_letter_code
_entity_poly.pdbx_strand_id
1 'polypeptide(L)'
;MKTLTVSLLSALCLAAPAWAGQGTPADSVRHLQGVEVTARLRQEQGINPLGVPAKKLPLTISSLADSTLSLRAITQVKDALRFVPAVQMKSSFGAFREISVRGFYNTVYMVDGVRDERSTLNSYPLGDLYNVDQIEVLKGPASVLYGYAATGGVVNVTRRVPTEKFILGAHVRGGSLGYFDLGANVGGKITDGLHFYAGGFLSGGKQWRSTNDKNRSLFASLSYTKGIHNLILRLEGRNDFYGTDAGLAPVMEDDMYRVSDDKLYLKKGELLPGLKREWRYNDASDFMYNRAYNGSLKYTLSLPSGWKLSDYVSYAYDDIDYFSTEELSYPTSSTAGAKYGYYTKDEDGNKTYYDLDHVRFTFPLRFEHIAHTWNNQLELNGRFITGSVKHNYLGGYSLIGLYRNSFSGYDLGQDVYGPGLTGQG
;
A
#
# COMPACT_ATOMS: atom_id res chain seq x y z
N MET A 1 -28.82 -31.55 20.28
CA MET A 1 -28.91 -30.09 20.49
C MET A 1 -28.05 -29.38 19.45
N LYS A 2 -28.46 -29.42 18.21
CA LYS A 2 -27.81 -28.69 17.09
C LYS A 2 -28.95 -28.35 16.13
N THR A 3 -29.55 -27.18 16.23
CA THR A 3 -30.40 -26.53 15.21
C THR A 3 -31.17 -25.37 15.85
N LEU A 4 -30.49 -24.24 16.13
CA LEU A 4 -31.23 -23.01 16.55
C LEU A 4 -30.44 -21.71 16.33
N THR A 5 -29.55 -21.64 15.36
CA THR A 5 -28.74 -20.41 15.14
C THR A 5 -28.75 -19.90 13.69
N VAL A 6 -29.56 -20.42 12.80
CA VAL A 6 -29.59 -19.97 11.39
C VAL A 6 -30.81 -19.10 11.04
N SER A 7 -31.78 -18.96 11.93
CA SER A 7 -33.06 -18.31 11.59
C SER A 7 -33.19 -16.83 11.96
N LEU A 8 -32.15 -16.17 12.47
CA LEU A 8 -32.22 -14.77 12.86
C LEU A 8 -31.56 -13.77 11.88
N LEU A 9 -30.85 -14.24 10.84
CA LEU A 9 -30.22 -13.34 9.86
C LEU A 9 -31.08 -13.07 8.61
N SER A 10 -32.19 -13.78 8.43
CA SER A 10 -33.06 -13.58 7.26
C SER A 10 -34.22 -12.59 7.46
N ALA A 11 -34.38 -12.01 8.65
CA ALA A 11 -35.47 -11.08 8.95
C ALA A 11 -35.12 -9.59 8.84
N LEU A 12 -33.87 -9.22 8.56
CA LEU A 12 -33.45 -7.80 8.50
C LEU A 12 -33.40 -7.21 7.09
N CYS A 13 -33.72 -7.97 6.05
CA CYS A 13 -33.64 -7.50 4.65
C CYS A 13 -34.96 -7.04 4.03
N LEU A 14 -36.06 -6.96 4.76
CA LEU A 14 -37.38 -6.68 4.18
C LEU A 14 -38.12 -5.48 4.76
N ALA A 15 -37.44 -4.37 5.07
CA ALA A 15 -38.12 -3.11 5.40
C ALA A 15 -37.34 -1.90 4.87
N ALA A 16 -37.27 -1.74 3.56
CA ALA A 16 -37.00 -0.44 2.95
C ALA A 16 -38.28 0.04 2.27
N PRO A 17 -38.95 1.10 2.76
CA PRO A 17 -40.05 1.69 2.03
C PRO A 17 -39.49 2.43 0.81
N ALA A 18 -39.96 2.02 -0.37
CA ALA A 18 -39.76 2.78 -1.61
C ALA A 18 -40.52 4.12 -1.52
N TRP A 19 -39.76 5.19 -1.26
CA TRP A 19 -40.27 6.54 -1.50
C TRP A 19 -39.80 7.01 -2.89
N ALA A 20 -40.59 6.73 -3.89
CA ALA A 20 -40.54 7.42 -5.16
C ALA A 20 -41.29 8.74 -5.00
N GLY A 21 -40.58 9.80 -4.62
CA GLY A 21 -41.06 11.17 -4.66
C GLY A 21 -40.77 11.74 -6.04
N GLN A 22 -41.81 11.96 -6.84
CA GLN A 22 -41.76 12.82 -8.06
C GLN A 22 -41.46 14.25 -7.60
N GLY A 23 -40.27 14.73 -7.82
CA GLY A 23 -39.88 16.15 -7.62
C GLY A 23 -39.70 16.82 -8.98
N THR A 24 -40.46 17.84 -9.21
CA THR A 24 -40.45 18.77 -10.34
C THR A 24 -39.04 19.36 -10.59
N PRO A 25 -38.68 19.66 -11.85
CA PRO A 25 -37.38 20.21 -12.20
C PRO A 25 -37.39 21.75 -12.01
N ALA A 26 -36.95 22.21 -10.86
CA ALA A 26 -36.56 23.59 -10.65
C ALA A 26 -35.52 23.66 -9.52
N ASP A 27 -34.31 23.92 -9.89
CA ASP A 27 -33.23 24.53 -9.14
C ASP A 27 -31.87 23.83 -9.31
N SER A 28 -31.35 23.88 -10.52
CA SER A 28 -30.01 23.32 -10.84
C SER A 28 -28.84 24.27 -10.51
N VAL A 29 -29.08 25.45 -9.93
CA VAL A 29 -28.05 26.50 -9.80
C VAL A 29 -27.39 26.58 -8.43
N ARG A 30 -27.96 26.00 -7.37
CA ARG A 30 -27.41 26.12 -6.00
C ARG A 30 -26.37 25.07 -5.59
N HIS A 31 -26.18 24.00 -6.36
CA HIS A 31 -25.25 22.92 -6.00
C HIS A 31 -23.80 23.12 -6.47
N LEU A 32 -23.51 24.14 -7.26
CA LEU A 32 -22.20 24.33 -7.89
C LEU A 32 -21.08 24.72 -6.88
N GLN A 33 -21.39 25.47 -5.84
CA GLN A 33 -20.33 25.93 -4.90
C GLN A 33 -19.72 24.80 -4.06
N GLY A 34 -20.53 23.91 -3.53
CA GLY A 34 -20.03 22.77 -2.73
C GLY A 34 -19.23 21.77 -3.56
N VAL A 35 -19.67 21.50 -4.78
CA VAL A 35 -18.96 20.63 -5.73
C VAL A 35 -17.63 21.25 -6.16
N GLU A 36 -17.59 22.55 -6.41
CA GLU A 36 -16.38 23.26 -6.80
C GLU A 36 -15.33 23.28 -5.68
N VAL A 37 -15.72 23.52 -4.43
CA VAL A 37 -14.81 23.48 -3.27
C VAL A 37 -14.23 22.07 -3.10
N THR A 38 -15.04 21.03 -3.17
CA THR A 38 -14.57 19.65 -3.05
C THR A 38 -13.62 19.27 -4.18
N ALA A 39 -13.93 19.66 -5.40
CA ALA A 39 -13.07 19.42 -6.56
C ALA A 39 -11.72 20.14 -6.45
N ARG A 40 -11.71 21.38 -5.95
CA ARG A 40 -10.48 22.13 -5.70
C ARG A 40 -9.62 21.50 -4.60
N LEU A 41 -10.20 21.11 -3.47
CA LEU A 41 -9.48 20.43 -2.39
C LEU A 41 -8.88 19.11 -2.86
N ARG A 42 -9.60 18.35 -3.68
CA ARG A 42 -9.11 17.12 -4.29
C ARG A 42 -7.95 17.38 -5.24
N GLN A 43 -8.01 18.44 -6.04
CA GLN A 43 -6.92 18.83 -6.94
C GLN A 43 -5.67 19.26 -6.17
N GLU A 44 -5.82 19.98 -5.05
CA GLU A 44 -4.71 20.44 -4.21
C GLU A 44 -3.99 19.30 -3.46
N GLN A 45 -4.66 18.17 -3.31
CA GLN A 45 -4.10 16.93 -2.71
C GLN A 45 -3.57 15.97 -3.78
N GLY A 46 -3.76 16.28 -5.04
CA GLY A 46 -3.34 15.48 -6.17
C GLY A 46 -1.87 15.69 -6.56
N ILE A 47 -1.43 14.85 -7.47
CA ILE A 47 -0.07 14.89 -8.03
C ILE A 47 0.19 16.12 -8.94
N ASN A 48 -0.84 16.91 -9.20
CA ASN A 48 -0.76 18.10 -10.07
C ASN A 48 -1.39 19.32 -9.37
N PRO A 49 -0.75 19.86 -8.34
CA PRO A 49 -1.29 20.94 -7.53
C PRO A 49 -1.51 22.24 -8.31
N LEU A 50 -0.76 22.44 -9.40
CA LEU A 50 -0.91 23.63 -10.27
C LEU A 50 -2.13 23.58 -11.19
N GLY A 51 -2.80 22.41 -11.30
CA GLY A 51 -3.95 22.24 -12.19
C GLY A 51 -3.64 22.45 -13.67
N VAL A 52 -2.40 22.23 -14.07
CA VAL A 52 -2.03 22.26 -15.49
C VAL A 52 -2.72 21.10 -16.20
N PRO A 53 -3.43 21.33 -17.31
CA PRO A 53 -4.07 20.24 -18.03
C PRO A 53 -3.08 19.11 -18.35
N ALA A 54 -3.46 17.86 -18.09
CA ALA A 54 -2.57 16.68 -18.25
C ALA A 54 -1.94 16.61 -19.66
N LYS A 55 -2.68 17.07 -20.69
CA LYS A 55 -2.17 17.15 -22.07
C LYS A 55 -0.99 18.12 -22.27
N LYS A 56 -0.78 19.04 -21.34
CA LYS A 56 0.30 20.03 -21.38
C LYS A 56 1.46 19.65 -20.44
N LEU A 57 1.32 18.59 -19.69
CA LEU A 57 2.41 18.07 -18.84
C LEU A 57 3.28 17.13 -19.67
N PRO A 58 4.61 17.27 -19.64
CA PRO A 58 5.54 16.31 -20.25
C PRO A 58 5.67 15.02 -19.43
N LEU A 59 4.62 14.62 -18.75
CA LEU A 59 4.58 13.54 -17.77
C LEU A 59 3.37 12.64 -18.02
N THR A 60 3.52 11.35 -17.73
CA THR A 60 2.43 10.39 -17.82
C THR A 60 1.83 10.13 -16.43
N ILE A 61 0.58 10.52 -16.23
CA ILE A 61 -0.16 10.29 -15.00
C ILE A 61 -1.24 9.23 -15.25
N SER A 62 -1.31 8.22 -14.40
CA SER A 62 -2.44 7.27 -14.32
C SER A 62 -3.20 7.51 -13.04
N SER A 63 -4.53 7.53 -13.12
CA SER A 63 -5.40 7.72 -11.96
C SER A 63 -6.36 6.55 -11.82
N LEU A 64 -6.55 6.07 -10.59
CA LEU A 64 -7.52 5.07 -10.18
C LEU A 64 -8.48 5.72 -9.19
N ALA A 65 -9.70 5.98 -9.61
CA ALA A 65 -10.74 6.54 -8.75
C ALA A 65 -11.35 5.45 -7.85
N ASP A 66 -11.88 5.86 -6.71
CA ASP A 66 -12.60 5.00 -5.76
C ASP A 66 -13.69 4.15 -6.43
N SER A 67 -14.48 4.72 -7.34
CA SER A 67 -15.51 3.98 -8.07
C SER A 67 -14.95 2.77 -8.84
N THR A 68 -13.77 2.91 -9.44
CA THR A 68 -13.09 1.82 -10.16
C THR A 68 -12.58 0.76 -9.18
N LEU A 69 -12.01 1.21 -8.05
CA LEU A 69 -11.47 0.33 -7.02
C LEU A 69 -12.58 -0.49 -6.35
N SER A 70 -13.68 0.18 -6.00
CA SER A 70 -14.87 -0.43 -5.38
C SER A 70 -15.56 -1.45 -6.29
N LEU A 71 -15.74 -1.14 -7.58
CA LEU A 71 -16.31 -2.07 -8.57
C LEU A 71 -15.49 -3.35 -8.73
N ARG A 72 -14.18 -3.28 -8.50
CA ARG A 72 -13.27 -4.42 -8.58
C ARG A 72 -13.03 -5.10 -7.24
N ALA A 73 -13.72 -4.67 -6.18
CA ALA A 73 -13.54 -5.16 -4.82
C ALA A 73 -12.08 -5.09 -4.32
N ILE A 74 -11.31 -4.09 -4.78
CA ILE A 74 -9.93 -3.87 -4.37
C ILE A 74 -9.94 -3.13 -3.04
N THR A 75 -9.26 -3.67 -2.01
CA THR A 75 -9.26 -3.15 -0.65
C THR A 75 -7.91 -2.64 -0.16
N GLN A 76 -6.84 -2.98 -0.86
CA GLN A 76 -5.47 -2.65 -0.47
C GLN A 76 -4.77 -1.82 -1.55
N VAL A 77 -3.97 -0.84 -1.13
CA VAL A 77 -3.17 -0.02 -2.07
C VAL A 77 -2.25 -0.89 -2.92
N LYS A 78 -1.63 -1.92 -2.31
CA LYS A 78 -0.75 -2.86 -3.03
C LYS A 78 -1.43 -3.52 -4.21
N ASP A 79 -2.71 -3.88 -4.06
CA ASP A 79 -3.46 -4.55 -5.11
C ASP A 79 -3.96 -3.55 -6.18
N ALA A 80 -4.30 -2.34 -5.78
CA ALA A 80 -4.65 -1.27 -6.72
C ALA A 80 -3.50 -0.93 -7.67
N LEU A 81 -2.27 -0.86 -7.17
CA LEU A 81 -1.09 -0.53 -7.98
C LEU A 81 -0.81 -1.55 -9.10
N ARG A 82 -1.24 -2.81 -8.94
CA ARG A 82 -1.14 -3.85 -9.99
C ARG A 82 -1.97 -3.54 -11.24
N PHE A 83 -2.97 -2.68 -11.14
CA PHE A 83 -3.79 -2.24 -12.27
C PHE A 83 -3.23 -1.02 -13.00
N VAL A 84 -2.11 -0.47 -12.55
CA VAL A 84 -1.45 0.66 -13.20
C VAL A 84 -0.37 0.13 -14.16
N PRO A 85 -0.49 0.36 -15.47
CA PRO A 85 0.51 -0.09 -16.43
C PRO A 85 1.92 0.43 -16.10
N ALA A 86 2.94 -0.42 -16.25
CA ALA A 86 4.34 -0.15 -15.94
C ALA A 86 4.65 0.09 -14.44
N VAL A 87 3.74 -0.29 -13.55
CA VAL A 87 3.98 -0.36 -12.11
C VAL A 87 4.06 -1.83 -11.71
N GLN A 88 5.10 -2.20 -11.00
CA GLN A 88 5.23 -3.50 -10.37
C GLN A 88 5.27 -3.31 -8.85
N MET A 89 4.48 -4.10 -8.17
CA MET A 89 4.45 -4.17 -6.73
C MET A 89 4.94 -5.54 -6.31
N LYS A 90 6.10 -5.61 -5.68
CA LYS A 90 6.55 -6.80 -4.97
C LYS A 90 6.15 -6.67 -3.51
N SER A 91 5.69 -7.77 -2.94
CA SER A 91 5.46 -7.92 -1.51
C SER A 91 6.31 -9.09 -1.07
N SER A 92 7.45 -8.82 -0.48
CA SER A 92 8.34 -9.82 0.10
C SER A 92 8.01 -9.97 1.58
N PHE A 93 8.21 -11.15 2.13
CA PHE A 93 8.16 -11.38 3.58
C PHE A 93 6.88 -10.85 4.26
N GLY A 94 5.73 -11.14 3.67
CA GLY A 94 4.43 -10.71 4.18
C GLY A 94 3.95 -9.37 3.64
N ALA A 95 4.37 -8.27 4.23
CA ALA A 95 3.89 -6.94 3.83
C ALA A 95 4.99 -5.95 3.45
N PHE A 96 6.22 -6.41 3.33
CA PHE A 96 7.30 -5.58 2.79
C PHE A 96 6.94 -5.15 1.39
N ARG A 97 7.25 -3.92 1.06
CA ARG A 97 6.87 -3.34 -0.21
C ARG A 97 8.08 -2.88 -1.01
N GLU A 98 8.03 -3.22 -2.26
CA GLU A 98 8.91 -2.68 -3.27
C GLU A 98 8.05 -2.21 -4.44
N ILE A 99 7.99 -0.90 -4.64
CA ILE A 99 7.27 -0.31 -5.75
C ILE A 99 8.29 0.04 -6.82
N SER A 100 8.16 -0.55 -8.00
CA SER A 100 8.91 -0.11 -9.16
C SER A 100 8.00 0.51 -10.22
N VAL A 101 8.45 1.59 -10.81
CA VAL A 101 7.77 2.27 -11.92
C VAL A 101 8.73 2.28 -13.11
N ARG A 102 8.31 1.68 -14.23
CA ARG A 102 9.15 1.49 -15.43
C ARG A 102 10.49 0.79 -15.14
N GLY A 103 10.53 -0.13 -14.17
CA GLY A 103 11.73 -0.85 -13.76
C GLY A 103 12.61 -0.12 -12.73
N PHE A 104 12.30 1.11 -12.36
CA PHE A 104 13.04 1.86 -11.34
C PHE A 104 12.39 1.72 -9.97
N TYR A 105 13.14 1.30 -8.96
CA TYR A 105 12.67 1.13 -7.57
C TYR A 105 12.64 2.43 -6.77
N ASN A 106 13.34 3.47 -7.20
CA ASN A 106 13.32 4.78 -6.56
C ASN A 106 12.00 5.51 -6.86
N THR A 107 10.96 5.16 -6.11
CA THR A 107 9.61 5.69 -6.24
C THR A 107 9.21 6.40 -4.95
N VAL A 108 8.76 7.64 -5.07
CA VAL A 108 8.25 8.42 -3.94
C VAL A 108 6.80 8.04 -3.67
N TYR A 109 6.47 7.82 -2.42
CA TYR A 109 5.10 7.64 -1.97
C TYR A 109 4.60 8.89 -1.26
N MET A 110 3.39 9.33 -1.59
CA MET A 110 2.77 10.53 -1.05
C MET A 110 1.37 10.23 -0.53
N VAL A 111 0.96 10.98 0.47
CA VAL A 111 -0.40 10.99 1.00
C VAL A 111 -0.91 12.43 0.97
N ASP A 112 -2.03 12.68 0.31
CA ASP A 112 -2.64 14.01 0.16
C ASP A 112 -1.69 15.06 -0.47
N GLY A 113 -0.82 14.65 -1.38
CA GLY A 113 0.16 15.52 -2.01
C GLY A 113 1.40 15.80 -1.18
N VAL A 114 1.54 15.20 -0.01
CA VAL A 114 2.68 15.36 0.87
C VAL A 114 3.49 14.06 0.93
N ARG A 115 4.80 14.19 0.85
CA ARG A 115 5.71 13.05 0.85
C ARG A 115 5.66 12.30 2.18
N ASP A 116 5.50 10.98 2.10
CA ASP A 116 5.52 10.07 3.24
C ASP A 116 6.88 9.35 3.32
N GLU A 117 7.76 9.84 4.18
CA GLU A 117 9.10 9.28 4.35
C GLU A 117 9.11 7.90 5.01
N ARG A 118 8.03 7.48 5.66
CA ARG A 118 7.88 6.11 6.14
C ARG A 118 8.02 5.11 4.98
N SER A 119 7.71 5.56 3.77
CA SER A 119 7.87 4.78 2.56
C SER A 119 9.32 4.43 2.22
N THR A 120 10.30 5.09 2.78
CA THR A 120 11.71 4.71 2.62
C THR A 120 12.07 3.46 3.43
N LEU A 121 11.21 3.07 4.36
CA LEU A 121 11.33 1.82 5.11
C LEU A 121 10.56 0.73 4.35
N ASN A 122 11.25 -0.22 3.76
CA ASN A 122 10.65 -1.31 3.00
C ASN A 122 9.62 -2.10 3.83
N SER A 123 9.84 -2.19 5.13
CA SER A 123 8.98 -2.90 6.06
C SER A 123 7.65 -2.18 6.35
N TYR A 124 7.47 -0.92 5.96
CA TYR A 124 6.22 -0.20 6.21
C TYR A 124 5.09 -0.65 5.27
N PRO A 125 3.99 -1.24 5.77
CA PRO A 125 2.88 -1.69 4.91
C PRO A 125 2.13 -0.53 4.28
N LEU A 126 1.70 -0.72 3.02
CA LEU A 126 0.73 0.17 2.39
C LEU A 126 -0.66 -0.05 2.99
N GLY A 127 -1.42 1.04 3.15
CA GLY A 127 -2.74 1.01 3.77
C GLY A 127 -3.83 0.31 2.98
N ASP A 128 -5.00 0.20 3.64
CA ASP A 128 -6.26 -0.09 2.99
C ASP A 128 -6.77 1.12 2.18
N LEU A 129 -7.79 0.88 1.36
CA LEU A 129 -8.38 1.88 0.47
C LEU A 129 -9.67 2.50 1.00
N TYR A 130 -10.09 2.15 2.20
CA TYR A 130 -11.42 2.51 2.67
C TYR A 130 -11.61 4.02 2.86
N ASN A 131 -10.56 4.72 3.30
CA ASN A 131 -10.53 6.20 3.39
C ASN A 131 -9.93 6.87 2.14
N VAL A 132 -9.73 6.14 1.05
CA VAL A 132 -9.09 6.65 -0.16
C VAL A 132 -10.13 7.08 -1.19
N ASP A 133 -9.93 8.24 -1.81
CA ASP A 133 -10.74 8.78 -2.89
C ASP A 133 -10.14 8.46 -4.26
N GLN A 134 -8.82 8.54 -4.38
CA GLN A 134 -8.11 8.17 -5.60
C GLN A 134 -6.65 7.82 -5.34
N ILE A 135 -6.07 7.07 -6.26
CA ILE A 135 -4.63 6.84 -6.37
C ILE A 135 -4.16 7.40 -7.69
N GLU A 136 -3.09 8.17 -7.66
CA GLU A 136 -2.44 8.70 -8.85
C GLU A 136 -1.01 8.20 -8.93
N VAL A 137 -0.57 7.85 -10.13
CA VAL A 137 0.81 7.43 -10.38
C VAL A 137 1.39 8.27 -11.49
N LEU A 138 2.39 9.07 -11.17
CA LEU A 138 3.21 9.81 -12.10
C LEU A 138 4.39 8.92 -12.50
N LYS A 139 4.56 8.68 -13.80
CA LYS A 139 5.56 7.76 -14.34
C LYS A 139 6.69 8.52 -15.00
N GLY A 140 7.88 8.34 -14.48
CA GLY A 140 9.11 8.96 -14.98
C GLY A 140 9.74 9.92 -13.97
N PRO A 141 10.89 10.51 -14.30
CA PRO A 141 11.63 11.35 -13.37
C PRO A 141 10.85 12.61 -12.99
N ALA A 142 10.64 12.77 -11.70
CA ALA A 142 9.86 13.86 -11.12
C ALA A 142 10.61 14.59 -9.98
N SER A 143 11.91 14.39 -9.90
CA SER A 143 12.75 14.90 -8.80
C SER A 143 12.74 16.42 -8.70
N VAL A 144 12.50 17.14 -9.80
CA VAL A 144 12.38 18.61 -9.79
C VAL A 144 11.17 19.08 -8.97
N LEU A 145 10.06 18.30 -8.98
CA LEU A 145 8.82 18.67 -8.28
C LEU A 145 8.72 18.01 -6.90
N TYR A 146 9.28 16.81 -6.75
CA TYR A 146 9.03 15.97 -5.56
C TYR A 146 10.31 15.57 -4.82
N GLY A 147 11.45 16.19 -5.16
CA GLY A 147 12.71 16.00 -4.45
C GLY A 147 13.44 14.70 -4.78
N TYR A 148 14.35 14.31 -3.91
CA TYR A 148 15.22 13.15 -4.11
C TYR A 148 14.41 11.83 -4.25
N ALA A 149 15.03 10.82 -4.84
CA ALA A 149 14.47 9.47 -5.05
C ALA A 149 13.20 9.38 -5.92
N ALA A 150 12.82 10.43 -6.66
CA ALA A 150 11.69 10.40 -7.58
C ALA A 150 12.10 10.09 -9.03
N THR A 151 13.10 9.22 -9.23
CA THR A 151 13.60 8.88 -10.57
C THR A 151 12.68 7.90 -11.30
N GLY A 152 12.06 6.97 -10.60
CA GLY A 152 11.06 6.04 -11.15
C GLY A 152 9.71 6.69 -11.34
N GLY A 153 9.28 7.46 -10.37
CA GLY A 153 7.98 8.13 -10.36
C GLY A 153 7.49 8.46 -8.98
N VAL A 154 6.22 8.84 -8.92
CA VAL A 154 5.52 9.20 -7.69
C VAL A 154 4.19 8.47 -7.62
N VAL A 155 3.88 7.87 -6.48
CA VAL A 155 2.57 7.32 -6.14
C VAL A 155 1.94 8.22 -5.10
N ASN A 156 0.78 8.80 -5.40
CA ASN A 156 0.03 9.63 -4.46
C ASN A 156 -1.32 8.99 -4.13
N VAL A 157 -1.60 8.85 -2.84
CA VAL A 157 -2.88 8.39 -2.32
C VAL A 157 -3.62 9.60 -1.75
N THR A 158 -4.75 9.95 -2.34
CA THR A 158 -5.59 11.05 -1.87
C THR A 158 -6.72 10.51 -1.01
N ARG A 159 -6.79 10.97 0.24
CA ARG A 159 -7.83 10.59 1.19
C ARG A 159 -9.11 11.38 0.96
N ARG A 160 -10.24 10.81 1.38
CA ARG A 160 -11.55 11.47 1.28
C ARG A 160 -11.58 12.78 2.06
N VAL A 161 -12.25 13.77 1.49
CA VAL A 161 -12.48 15.07 2.14
C VAL A 161 -13.91 15.10 2.69
N PRO A 162 -14.10 15.55 3.95
CA PRO A 162 -15.44 15.78 4.48
C PRO A 162 -16.24 16.76 3.61
N THR A 163 -17.51 16.46 3.38
CA THR A 163 -18.39 17.26 2.54
C THR A 163 -19.67 17.61 3.27
N GLU A 164 -20.43 18.58 2.74
CA GLU A 164 -21.74 18.97 3.29
C GLU A 164 -22.77 17.85 3.16
N LYS A 165 -22.68 17.05 2.08
CA LYS A 165 -23.62 15.97 1.82
C LYS A 165 -23.53 14.90 2.87
N PHE A 166 -24.66 14.51 3.45
CA PHE A 166 -24.72 13.35 4.36
C PHE A 166 -24.39 12.07 3.59
N ILE A 167 -23.47 11.29 4.14
CA ILE A 167 -23.02 10.00 3.63
C ILE A 167 -23.14 9.00 4.76
N LEU A 168 -23.77 7.88 4.49
CA LEU A 168 -23.75 6.70 5.35
C LEU A 168 -23.50 5.51 4.45
N GLY A 169 -22.43 4.78 4.72
CA GLY A 169 -22.05 3.61 3.97
C GLY A 169 -21.67 2.45 4.88
N ALA A 170 -22.04 1.26 4.48
CA ALA A 170 -21.56 0.03 5.10
C ALA A 170 -21.46 -1.05 4.03
N HIS A 171 -20.52 -1.96 4.20
CA HIS A 171 -20.43 -3.14 3.38
C HIS A 171 -19.91 -4.33 4.18
N VAL A 172 -20.31 -5.51 3.73
CA VAL A 172 -19.78 -6.80 4.17
C VAL A 172 -19.48 -7.60 2.92
N ARG A 173 -18.28 -8.18 2.85
CA ARG A 173 -17.89 -9.04 1.73
C ARG A 173 -17.30 -10.32 2.27
N GLY A 174 -17.52 -11.42 1.55
CA GLY A 174 -16.89 -12.72 1.76
C GLY A 174 -16.25 -13.19 0.46
N GLY A 175 -15.20 -13.98 0.56
CA GLY A 175 -14.48 -14.49 -0.60
C GLY A 175 -13.90 -15.88 -0.40
N SER A 176 -13.17 -16.36 -1.39
CA SER A 176 -12.39 -17.59 -1.29
C SER A 176 -11.30 -17.49 -0.21
N LEU A 177 -10.76 -18.64 0.18
CA LEU A 177 -9.70 -18.75 1.19
C LEU A 177 -10.09 -18.17 2.57
N GLY A 178 -11.40 -18.14 2.89
CA GLY A 178 -11.89 -17.58 4.14
C GLY A 178 -11.75 -16.06 4.24
N TYR A 179 -11.61 -15.36 3.11
CA TYR A 179 -11.57 -13.90 3.09
C TYR A 179 -12.90 -13.31 3.53
N PHE A 180 -12.82 -12.31 4.36
CA PHE A 180 -13.94 -11.44 4.71
C PHE A 180 -13.46 -10.00 4.89
N ASP A 181 -14.33 -9.05 4.66
CA ASP A 181 -14.14 -7.66 5.07
C ASP A 181 -15.46 -7.02 5.50
N LEU A 182 -15.33 -6.05 6.38
CA LEU A 182 -16.40 -5.22 6.90
C LEU A 182 -15.91 -3.78 6.94
N GLY A 183 -16.71 -2.85 6.44
CA GLY A 183 -16.44 -1.43 6.56
C GLY A 183 -17.72 -0.64 6.82
N ALA A 184 -17.58 0.44 7.57
CA ALA A 184 -18.64 1.41 7.80
C ALA A 184 -18.07 2.82 7.82
N ASN A 185 -18.82 3.78 7.27
CA ASN A 185 -18.47 5.18 7.30
C ASN A 185 -19.70 6.06 7.43
N VAL A 186 -19.49 7.24 8.00
CA VAL A 186 -20.49 8.28 8.12
C VAL A 186 -19.83 9.64 7.92
N GLY A 187 -20.54 10.56 7.29
CA GLY A 187 -20.05 11.91 7.07
C GLY A 187 -21.17 12.88 6.77
N GLY A 188 -20.86 14.16 6.82
CA GLY A 188 -21.82 15.22 6.51
C GLY A 188 -21.53 16.52 7.25
N LYS A 189 -22.50 17.41 7.16
CA LYS A 189 -22.46 18.74 7.80
C LYS A 189 -22.77 18.63 9.31
N ILE A 190 -21.93 19.27 10.11
CA ILE A 190 -22.21 19.51 11.55
C ILE A 190 -22.90 20.87 11.71
N THR A 191 -22.31 21.91 11.10
CA THR A 191 -22.86 23.27 11.04
C THR A 191 -22.30 23.94 9.79
N ASP A 192 -22.69 25.19 9.54
CA ASP A 192 -22.22 25.93 8.38
C ASP A 192 -20.69 26.01 8.32
N GLY A 193 -20.14 25.52 7.24
CA GLY A 193 -18.70 25.43 6.99
C GLY A 193 -17.98 24.32 7.75
N LEU A 194 -18.61 23.63 8.70
CA LEU A 194 -17.99 22.52 9.45
C LEU A 194 -18.58 21.19 9.03
N HIS A 195 -17.73 20.31 8.51
CA HIS A 195 -18.10 18.98 8.03
C HIS A 195 -17.21 17.90 8.67
N PHE A 196 -17.73 16.68 8.76
CA PHE A 196 -17.00 15.54 9.27
C PHE A 196 -17.06 14.34 8.32
N TYR A 197 -16.11 13.45 8.45
CA TYR A 197 -16.13 12.12 7.85
C TYR A 197 -15.35 11.16 8.75
N ALA A 198 -15.98 10.06 9.13
CA ALA A 198 -15.37 9.05 9.99
C ALA A 198 -15.78 7.65 9.56
N GLY A 199 -14.98 6.68 9.90
CA GLY A 199 -15.27 5.29 9.59
C GLY A 199 -14.23 4.33 10.09
N GLY A 200 -14.47 3.06 9.79
CA GLY A 200 -13.55 1.98 10.12
C GLY A 200 -13.68 0.83 9.13
N PHE A 201 -12.61 0.08 9.07
CA PHE A 201 -12.49 -1.07 8.20
C PHE A 201 -11.81 -2.21 8.96
N LEU A 202 -12.26 -3.42 8.72
CA LEU A 202 -11.57 -4.62 9.16
C LEU A 202 -11.65 -5.70 8.07
N SER A 203 -10.58 -6.43 7.92
CA SER A 203 -10.53 -7.57 7.00
C SER A 203 -9.68 -8.69 7.57
N GLY A 204 -9.92 -9.89 7.06
CA GLY A 204 -9.13 -11.07 7.38
C GLY A 204 -9.28 -12.13 6.31
N GLY A 205 -8.36 -13.07 6.28
CA GLY A 205 -8.39 -14.19 5.35
C GLY A 205 -7.02 -14.75 5.07
N LYS A 206 -7.00 -15.84 4.33
CA LYS A 206 -5.77 -16.44 3.84
C LYS A 206 -5.42 -15.89 2.46
N GLN A 207 -4.15 -15.66 2.23
CA GLN A 207 -3.65 -15.44 0.87
C GLN A 207 -3.57 -16.79 0.12
N TRP A 208 -3.36 -16.75 -1.17
CA TRP A 208 -3.29 -17.96 -2.00
C TRP A 208 -2.20 -18.96 -1.59
N ARG A 209 -1.14 -18.48 -0.90
CA ARG A 209 -0.09 -19.32 -0.31
C ARG A 209 -0.31 -19.59 1.19
N SER A 210 -1.55 -19.53 1.64
CA SER A 210 -1.97 -19.83 3.01
C SER A 210 -1.38 -18.95 4.11
N THR A 211 -0.85 -17.77 3.79
CA THR A 211 -0.55 -16.73 4.79
C THR A 211 -1.85 -16.11 5.30
N ASN A 212 -1.90 -15.77 6.58
CA ASN A 212 -3.05 -15.07 7.16
C ASN A 212 -2.78 -13.58 7.20
N ASP A 213 -3.74 -12.78 6.72
CA ASP A 213 -3.70 -11.33 6.88
C ASP A 213 -4.91 -10.89 7.71
N LYS A 214 -4.71 -9.94 8.61
CA LYS A 214 -5.77 -9.29 9.39
C LYS A 214 -5.46 -7.80 9.44
N ASN A 215 -6.37 -6.98 8.94
CA ASN A 215 -6.19 -5.54 8.90
C ASN A 215 -7.34 -4.87 9.63
N ARG A 216 -7.02 -3.82 10.39
CA ARG A 216 -8.00 -3.01 11.11
C ARG A 216 -7.58 -1.56 11.01
N SER A 217 -8.48 -0.70 10.58
CA SER A 217 -8.28 0.74 10.54
C SER A 217 -9.47 1.50 11.06
N LEU A 218 -9.19 2.64 11.68
CA LEU A 218 -10.16 3.64 12.07
C LEU A 218 -9.66 4.99 11.59
N PHE A 219 -10.57 5.84 11.14
CA PHE A 219 -10.22 7.18 10.71
C PHE A 219 -11.31 8.17 11.04
N ALA A 220 -10.91 9.41 11.28
CA ALA A 220 -11.79 10.55 11.45
C ALA A 220 -11.18 11.79 10.82
N SER A 221 -12.00 12.61 10.18
CA SER A 221 -11.58 13.88 9.63
C SER A 221 -12.64 14.96 9.84
N LEU A 222 -12.17 16.19 10.01
CA LEU A 222 -12.98 17.40 10.11
C LEU A 222 -12.50 18.38 9.06
N SER A 223 -13.40 19.05 8.38
CA SER A 223 -13.08 20.19 7.53
C SER A 223 -13.86 21.41 7.98
N TYR A 224 -13.21 22.56 8.09
CA TYR A 224 -13.82 23.84 8.38
C TYR A 224 -13.48 24.86 7.33
N THR A 225 -14.51 25.45 6.73
CA THR A 225 -14.35 26.49 5.69
C THR A 225 -15.16 27.71 6.09
N LYS A 226 -14.48 28.85 6.20
CA LYS A 226 -15.13 30.15 6.45
C LYS A 226 -14.42 31.25 5.67
N GLY A 227 -15.13 31.83 4.72
CA GLY A 227 -14.58 32.87 3.85
C GLY A 227 -13.37 32.37 3.06
N ILE A 228 -12.22 32.98 3.32
CA ILE A 228 -10.94 32.64 2.66
C ILE A 228 -10.14 31.52 3.35
N HIS A 229 -10.63 31.04 4.49
CA HIS A 229 -9.95 30.07 5.34
C HIS A 229 -10.52 28.67 5.13
N ASN A 230 -9.64 27.68 4.99
CA ASN A 230 -9.99 26.26 5.02
C ASN A 230 -9.03 25.51 5.93
N LEU A 231 -9.57 24.65 6.79
CA LEU A 231 -8.83 23.82 7.72
C LEU A 231 -9.30 22.39 7.59
N ILE A 232 -8.37 21.43 7.49
CA ILE A 232 -8.67 20.00 7.44
C ILE A 232 -7.81 19.29 8.48
N LEU A 233 -8.48 18.69 9.48
CA LEU A 233 -7.86 17.80 10.46
C LEU A 233 -8.16 16.35 10.08
N ARG A 234 -7.16 15.47 10.15
CA ARG A 234 -7.30 14.03 9.95
C ARG A 234 -6.59 13.24 11.04
N LEU A 235 -7.23 12.18 11.48
CA LEU A 235 -6.70 11.19 12.41
C LEU A 235 -6.93 9.80 11.83
N GLU A 236 -5.94 8.93 11.94
CA GLU A 236 -6.01 7.55 11.47
C GLU A 236 -5.23 6.64 12.41
N GLY A 237 -5.80 5.48 12.71
CA GLY A 237 -5.14 4.42 13.47
C GLY A 237 -5.30 3.09 12.76
N ARG A 238 -4.24 2.28 12.77
CA ARG A 238 -4.18 0.96 12.14
C ARG A 238 -3.56 -0.06 13.06
N ASN A 239 -4.04 -1.31 12.94
CA ASN A 239 -3.48 -2.48 13.62
C ASN A 239 -3.59 -3.66 12.68
N ASP A 240 -2.48 -4.03 12.08
CA ASP A 240 -2.39 -5.02 11.03
C ASP A 240 -1.54 -6.22 11.47
N PHE A 241 -1.92 -7.39 11.00
CA PHE A 241 -1.16 -8.62 11.07
C PHE A 241 -1.00 -9.20 9.67
N TYR A 242 0.20 -9.61 9.34
CA TYR A 242 0.53 -10.28 8.10
C TYR A 242 1.31 -11.56 8.40
N GLY A 243 0.87 -12.68 7.81
CA GLY A 243 1.68 -13.88 7.78
C GLY A 243 2.81 -13.71 6.77
N THR A 244 4.01 -14.11 7.15
CA THR A 244 5.18 -13.96 6.29
C THR A 244 5.32 -15.12 5.30
N ASP A 245 6.02 -14.88 4.21
CA ASP A 245 6.29 -15.86 3.17
C ASP A 245 7.64 -15.54 2.52
N ALA A 246 8.63 -16.35 2.78
CA ALA A 246 9.99 -16.24 2.20
C ALA A 246 10.02 -16.60 0.71
N GLY A 247 8.91 -17.03 0.14
CA GLY A 247 8.84 -17.48 -1.24
C GLY A 247 9.09 -18.98 -1.40
N LEU A 248 9.45 -19.37 -2.59
CA LEU A 248 9.88 -20.73 -2.94
C LEU A 248 11.41 -20.78 -2.93
N ALA A 249 11.97 -21.97 -2.72
CA ALA A 249 13.39 -22.19 -2.86
C ALA A 249 13.90 -21.72 -4.25
N PRO A 250 15.11 -21.19 -4.31
CA PRO A 250 15.57 -20.43 -5.46
C PRO A 250 15.65 -21.26 -6.73
N VAL A 251 15.50 -20.54 -7.85
CA VAL A 251 15.83 -21.02 -9.18
C VAL A 251 17.34 -21.24 -9.25
N MET A 252 17.77 -22.30 -9.89
CA MET A 252 19.21 -22.57 -10.08
C MET A 252 19.84 -21.49 -10.97
N GLU A 253 21.00 -21.00 -10.54
CA GLU A 253 21.78 -20.04 -11.31
C GLU A 253 22.60 -20.69 -12.43
N ASP A 254 22.84 -22.00 -12.33
CA ASP A 254 23.57 -22.80 -13.30
C ASP A 254 22.79 -24.06 -13.70
N ASP A 255 23.21 -24.69 -14.80
CA ASP A 255 22.68 -25.98 -15.22
C ASP A 255 22.95 -27.05 -14.16
N MET A 256 21.93 -27.81 -13.80
CA MET A 256 22.02 -28.86 -12.79
C MET A 256 22.00 -30.23 -13.42
N TYR A 257 22.88 -31.11 -12.95
CA TYR A 257 23.07 -32.48 -13.42
C TYR A 257 22.80 -33.47 -12.29
N ARG A 258 22.38 -34.68 -12.64
CA ARG A 258 22.27 -35.78 -11.67
C ARG A 258 23.64 -36.42 -11.46
N VAL A 259 23.94 -36.74 -10.21
CA VAL A 259 25.18 -37.45 -9.87
C VAL A 259 25.17 -38.89 -10.41
N SER A 260 23.99 -39.53 -10.44
CA SER A 260 23.86 -40.97 -10.80
C SER A 260 24.22 -41.31 -12.25
N ASP A 261 23.93 -40.40 -13.18
CA ASP A 261 24.05 -40.68 -14.62
C ASP A 261 24.68 -39.52 -15.44
N ASP A 262 25.15 -38.49 -14.75
CA ASP A 262 25.81 -37.29 -15.30
C ASP A 262 24.93 -36.56 -16.36
N LYS A 263 23.62 -36.76 -16.33
CA LYS A 263 22.68 -36.14 -17.26
C LYS A 263 22.13 -34.82 -16.73
N LEU A 264 21.90 -33.90 -17.64
CA LEU A 264 21.22 -32.65 -17.37
C LEU A 264 19.86 -32.95 -16.74
N TYR A 265 19.62 -32.38 -15.55
CA TYR A 265 18.37 -32.49 -14.82
C TYR A 265 17.51 -31.23 -14.97
N LEU A 266 18.14 -30.04 -14.89
CA LEU A 266 17.47 -28.76 -14.93
C LEU A 266 18.38 -27.74 -15.63
N LYS A 267 17.82 -26.92 -16.48
CA LYS A 267 18.53 -25.79 -17.06
C LYS A 267 18.53 -24.59 -16.14
N LYS A 268 19.57 -23.77 -16.27
CA LYS A 268 19.66 -22.45 -15.63
C LYS A 268 18.34 -21.67 -15.81
N GLY A 269 17.82 -21.14 -14.72
CA GLY A 269 16.59 -20.34 -14.71
C GLY A 269 15.29 -21.15 -14.69
N GLU A 270 15.33 -22.46 -14.74
CA GLU A 270 14.14 -23.31 -14.61
C GLU A 270 13.80 -23.58 -13.14
N LEU A 271 12.48 -23.69 -12.87
CA LEU A 271 11.98 -24.10 -11.58
C LEU A 271 12.13 -25.60 -11.41
N LEU A 272 12.43 -26.02 -10.17
CA LEU A 272 12.54 -27.43 -9.85
C LEU A 272 11.23 -28.19 -10.16
N PRO A 273 11.30 -29.33 -10.85
CA PRO A 273 10.14 -30.16 -11.13
C PRO A 273 9.45 -30.61 -9.84
N GLY A 274 8.12 -30.58 -9.84
CA GLY A 274 7.32 -30.98 -8.68
C GLY A 274 7.12 -29.91 -7.61
N LEU A 275 7.76 -28.75 -7.75
CA LEU A 275 7.56 -27.65 -6.82
C LEU A 275 6.15 -27.05 -6.98
N LYS A 276 5.32 -27.15 -5.96
CA LYS A 276 3.98 -26.57 -5.94
C LYS A 276 4.07 -25.05 -5.69
N ARG A 277 3.52 -24.24 -6.56
CA ARG A 277 3.59 -22.76 -6.45
C ARG A 277 2.88 -22.23 -5.19
N GLU A 278 1.85 -22.92 -4.73
CA GLU A 278 1.10 -22.62 -3.51
C GLU A 278 1.81 -23.04 -2.23
N TRP A 279 2.89 -23.79 -2.34
CA TRP A 279 3.65 -24.25 -1.17
C TRP A 279 4.31 -23.08 -0.44
N ARG A 280 4.38 -23.19 0.88
CA ARG A 280 5.02 -22.23 1.77
C ARG A 280 5.86 -22.96 2.78
N TYR A 281 7.09 -22.50 2.97
CA TYR A 281 8.03 -23.06 3.95
C TYR A 281 7.92 -22.41 5.32
N ASN A 282 7.42 -21.18 5.43
CA ASN A 282 7.17 -20.51 6.69
C ASN A 282 6.00 -21.16 7.45
N ASP A 283 6.01 -21.09 8.75
CA ASP A 283 4.98 -21.67 9.59
C ASP A 283 4.10 -20.60 10.28
N ALA A 284 3.30 -21.03 11.26
CA ALA A 284 2.39 -20.13 11.97
C ALA A 284 3.09 -19.22 13.00
N SER A 285 4.36 -19.50 13.35
CA SER A 285 5.15 -18.66 14.23
C SER A 285 5.70 -17.42 13.54
N ASP A 286 5.76 -17.43 12.21
CA ASP A 286 6.28 -16.35 11.40
C ASP A 286 5.22 -15.26 11.24
N PHE A 287 5.55 -14.03 11.57
CA PHE A 287 4.60 -12.94 11.62
C PHE A 287 5.21 -11.57 11.32
N MET A 288 4.33 -10.65 10.95
CA MET A 288 4.58 -9.22 10.94
C MET A 288 3.37 -8.52 11.55
N TYR A 289 3.59 -7.83 12.66
CA TYR A 289 2.61 -6.90 13.23
C TYR A 289 2.97 -5.47 12.85
N ASN A 290 1.97 -4.66 12.55
CA ASN A 290 2.12 -3.23 12.37
C ASN A 290 1.04 -2.48 13.12
N ARG A 291 1.45 -1.58 14.02
CA ARG A 291 0.59 -0.59 14.66
C ARG A 291 0.99 0.79 14.19
N ALA A 292 0.06 1.54 13.63
CA ALA A 292 0.35 2.86 13.09
C ALA A 292 -0.71 3.87 13.50
N TYR A 293 -0.27 5.06 13.84
CA TYR A 293 -1.12 6.22 14.14
C TYR A 293 -0.65 7.41 13.33
N ASN A 294 -1.57 8.12 12.72
CA ASN A 294 -1.28 9.31 11.92
C ASN A 294 -2.24 10.43 12.28
N GLY A 295 -1.69 11.63 12.50
CA GLY A 295 -2.45 12.85 12.64
C GLY A 295 -1.94 13.90 11.67
N SER A 296 -2.83 14.64 11.01
CA SER A 296 -2.43 15.74 10.11
C SER A 296 -3.40 16.90 10.17
N LEU A 297 -2.86 18.10 10.03
CA LEU A 297 -3.59 19.35 9.93
C LEU A 297 -3.13 20.11 8.69
N LYS A 298 -4.07 20.47 7.83
CA LYS A 298 -3.83 21.32 6.66
C LYS A 298 -4.64 22.59 6.79
N TYR A 299 -3.98 23.74 6.79
CA TYR A 299 -4.58 25.05 6.69
C TYR A 299 -4.33 25.62 5.31
N THR A 300 -5.37 26.21 4.71
CA THR A 300 -5.27 26.90 3.42
C THR A 300 -5.94 28.26 3.49
N LEU A 301 -5.19 29.30 3.15
CA LEU A 301 -5.66 30.66 2.99
C LEU A 301 -5.78 30.97 1.50
N SER A 302 -7.00 31.21 1.01
CA SER A 302 -7.28 31.51 -0.40
C SER A 302 -7.62 32.99 -0.57
N LEU A 303 -6.67 33.76 -1.08
CA LEU A 303 -6.84 35.21 -1.27
C LEU A 303 -7.70 35.53 -2.52
N PRO A 304 -8.47 36.65 -2.52
CA PRO A 304 -9.26 37.07 -3.68
C PRO A 304 -8.44 37.28 -4.95
N SER A 305 -7.16 37.62 -4.82
CA SER A 305 -6.20 37.77 -5.91
C SER A 305 -5.83 36.47 -6.63
N GLY A 306 -6.37 35.32 -6.16
CA GLY A 306 -6.05 33.99 -6.68
C GLY A 306 -4.76 33.37 -6.12
N TRP A 307 -4.12 34.03 -5.15
CA TRP A 307 -3.02 33.46 -4.39
C TRP A 307 -3.54 32.57 -3.25
N LYS A 308 -2.79 31.51 -2.98
CA LYS A 308 -3.07 30.56 -1.90
C LYS A 308 -1.81 30.33 -1.09
N LEU A 309 -1.96 30.40 0.22
CA LEU A 309 -0.96 29.95 1.17
C LEU A 309 -1.49 28.71 1.85
N SER A 310 -0.74 27.61 1.80
CA SER A 310 -1.08 26.36 2.48
C SER A 310 0.01 25.95 3.43
N ASP A 311 -0.37 25.55 4.63
CA ASP A 311 0.51 24.96 5.62
C ASP A 311 -0.02 23.59 6.01
N TYR A 312 0.85 22.58 5.94
CA TYR A 312 0.54 21.20 6.31
C TYR A 312 1.48 20.73 7.40
N VAL A 313 0.92 20.21 8.47
CA VAL A 313 1.66 19.58 9.55
C VAL A 313 1.16 18.16 9.73
N SER A 314 2.04 17.20 9.91
CA SER A 314 1.67 15.84 10.28
C SER A 314 2.67 15.19 11.21
N TYR A 315 2.13 14.25 11.96
CA TYR A 315 2.89 13.33 12.79
C TYR A 315 2.40 11.91 12.56
N ALA A 316 3.33 10.97 12.42
CA ALA A 316 3.04 9.55 12.31
C ALA A 316 3.92 8.75 13.25
N TYR A 317 3.33 7.77 13.87
CA TYR A 317 3.97 6.73 14.67
C TYR A 317 3.72 5.38 14.01
N ASP A 318 4.77 4.57 13.87
CA ASP A 318 4.71 3.21 13.37
C ASP A 318 5.54 2.29 14.25
N ASP A 319 4.95 1.17 14.60
CA ASP A 319 5.55 0.10 15.39
C ASP A 319 5.39 -1.20 14.59
N ILE A 320 6.50 -1.72 14.10
CA ILE A 320 6.58 -2.94 13.32
C ILE A 320 7.33 -3.97 14.11
N ASP A 321 6.67 -5.08 14.38
CA ASP A 321 7.22 -6.24 15.06
C ASP A 321 7.21 -7.43 14.09
N TYR A 322 8.38 -8.00 13.79
CA TYR A 322 8.58 -8.97 12.74
C TYR A 322 9.43 -10.14 13.19
N PHE A 323 9.01 -11.33 12.79
CA PHE A 323 9.81 -12.54 12.86
C PHE A 323 9.53 -13.40 11.63
N SER A 324 10.56 -13.78 10.90
CA SER A 324 10.45 -14.71 9.78
C SER A 324 11.82 -15.25 9.36
N THR A 325 11.81 -16.40 8.73
CA THR A 325 12.89 -16.84 7.86
C THR A 325 12.84 -16.04 6.56
N GLU A 326 13.96 -15.42 6.17
CA GLU A 326 14.02 -14.58 4.98
C GLU A 326 14.65 -15.26 3.77
N GLU A 327 15.53 -16.22 3.99
CA GLU A 327 16.23 -16.91 2.90
C GLU A 327 16.02 -18.42 2.98
N LEU A 328 15.81 -18.98 1.79
CA LEU A 328 15.69 -20.42 1.59
C LEU A 328 16.74 -20.85 0.59
N SER A 329 17.48 -21.91 0.92
CA SER A 329 18.46 -22.51 0.03
C SER A 329 18.42 -24.03 0.14
N TYR A 330 19.07 -24.72 -0.77
CA TYR A 330 19.31 -26.15 -0.62
C TYR A 330 20.66 -26.36 0.06
N PRO A 331 20.82 -27.37 0.92
CA PRO A 331 22.13 -27.72 1.47
C PRO A 331 23.09 -28.08 0.36
N THR A 332 24.32 -27.57 0.44
CA THR A 332 25.36 -27.78 -0.55
C THR A 332 26.62 -28.38 0.04
N SER A 333 27.43 -29.00 -0.79
CA SER A 333 28.75 -29.54 -0.45
C SER A 333 29.69 -29.41 -1.65
N SER A 334 30.99 -29.23 -1.38
CA SER A 334 32.05 -29.30 -2.42
C SER A 334 32.46 -30.74 -2.74
N THR A 335 31.97 -31.71 -1.97
CA THR A 335 32.30 -33.15 -2.15
C THR A 335 31.03 -33.97 -2.35
N ALA A 336 31.11 -34.96 -3.22
CA ALA A 336 30.02 -35.91 -3.43
C ALA A 336 29.75 -36.69 -2.15
N GLY A 337 28.46 -37.01 -1.93
CA GLY A 337 28.02 -37.83 -0.77
C GLY A 337 26.64 -38.41 -1.04
N ALA A 338 26.24 -39.42 -0.29
CA ALA A 338 25.00 -40.17 -0.57
C ALA A 338 23.72 -39.33 -0.59
N LYS A 339 23.65 -38.23 0.16
CA LYS A 339 22.51 -37.32 0.20
C LYS A 339 22.55 -36.22 -0.88
N TYR A 340 23.65 -36.05 -1.60
CA TYR A 340 23.80 -35.04 -2.63
C TYR A 340 23.59 -35.64 -4.02
N GLY A 341 22.36 -35.76 -4.45
CA GLY A 341 21.98 -36.42 -5.70
C GLY A 341 22.15 -35.59 -6.95
N TYR A 342 22.46 -34.31 -6.83
CA TYR A 342 22.56 -33.35 -7.93
C TYR A 342 23.80 -32.48 -7.78
N TYR A 343 24.26 -31.89 -8.88
CA TYR A 343 25.36 -30.94 -8.86
C TYR A 343 25.24 -29.89 -9.97
N THR A 344 25.82 -28.71 -9.73
CA THR A 344 26.07 -27.69 -10.76
C THR A 344 27.56 -27.60 -11.03
N LYS A 345 27.93 -27.00 -12.16
CA LYS A 345 29.32 -26.65 -12.50
C LYS A 345 29.40 -25.14 -12.72
N ASP A 346 30.39 -24.51 -12.10
CA ASP A 346 30.75 -23.13 -12.41
C ASP A 346 31.54 -23.03 -13.73
N GLU A 347 31.91 -21.81 -14.12
CA GLU A 347 32.66 -21.52 -15.33
C GLU A 347 34.07 -22.18 -15.33
N ASP A 348 34.65 -22.42 -14.15
CA ASP A 348 35.93 -23.08 -13.96
C ASP A 348 35.82 -24.61 -13.90
N GLY A 349 34.60 -25.14 -13.96
CA GLY A 349 34.30 -26.59 -13.89
C GLY A 349 34.25 -27.17 -12.51
N ASN A 350 34.31 -26.36 -11.44
CA ASN A 350 34.15 -26.84 -10.07
C ASN A 350 32.70 -27.28 -9.82
N LYS A 351 32.54 -28.41 -9.12
CA LYS A 351 31.23 -28.96 -8.83
C LYS A 351 30.75 -28.52 -7.45
N THR A 352 29.50 -28.03 -7.40
CA THR A 352 28.74 -27.83 -6.17
C THR A 352 27.61 -28.86 -6.13
N TYR A 353 27.59 -29.71 -5.10
CA TYR A 353 26.61 -30.77 -4.93
C TYR A 353 25.44 -30.29 -4.06
N TYR A 354 24.21 -30.71 -4.39
CA TYR A 354 22.96 -30.28 -3.77
C TYR A 354 22.18 -31.45 -3.18
N ASP A 355 21.67 -31.24 -1.96
CA ASP A 355 20.65 -32.07 -1.33
C ASP A 355 19.28 -31.41 -1.58
N LEU A 356 18.49 -31.93 -2.52
CA LEU A 356 17.17 -31.42 -2.84
C LEU A 356 16.06 -32.01 -1.93
N ASP A 357 16.39 -32.98 -1.08
CA ASP A 357 15.45 -33.59 -0.14
C ASP A 357 15.22 -32.72 1.09
N HIS A 358 16.09 -31.73 1.32
CA HIS A 358 16.00 -30.79 2.42
C HIS A 358 16.08 -29.36 1.93
N VAL A 359 15.41 -28.47 2.64
CA VAL A 359 15.54 -27.02 2.49
C VAL A 359 16.22 -26.47 3.73
N ARG A 360 17.23 -25.66 3.53
CA ARG A 360 17.94 -24.95 4.57
C ARG A 360 17.28 -23.58 4.76
N PHE A 361 16.85 -23.31 5.97
CA PHE A 361 16.37 -22.02 6.41
C PHE A 361 17.57 -21.20 6.88
N THR A 362 17.86 -20.12 6.18
CA THR A 362 18.90 -19.19 6.55
C THR A 362 18.27 -17.88 7.00
N PHE A 363 18.96 -17.11 7.82
CA PHE A 363 18.51 -15.82 8.31
C PHE A 363 17.13 -15.84 8.98
N PRO A 364 16.89 -16.60 10.07
CA PRO A 364 15.76 -16.30 10.92
C PRO A 364 15.98 -14.92 11.52
N LEU A 365 15.24 -13.95 11.00
CA LEU A 365 15.36 -12.54 11.34
C LEU A 365 14.25 -12.13 12.29
N ARG A 366 14.65 -11.57 13.43
CA ARG A 366 13.76 -10.88 14.36
C ARG A 366 14.11 -9.40 14.37
N PHE A 367 13.15 -8.55 14.09
CA PHE A 367 13.34 -7.12 14.29
C PHE A 367 12.10 -6.43 14.82
N GLU A 368 12.31 -5.31 15.47
CA GLU A 368 11.30 -4.34 15.87
C GLU A 368 11.75 -2.96 15.37
N HIS A 369 10.88 -2.29 14.62
CA HIS A 369 11.11 -0.94 14.13
C HIS A 369 10.05 -0.01 14.70
N ILE A 370 10.47 0.95 15.52
CA ILE A 370 9.62 2.03 16.00
C ILE A 370 10.05 3.31 15.27
N ALA A 371 9.14 3.88 14.48
CA ALA A 371 9.40 5.08 13.70
C ALA A 371 8.47 6.22 14.09
N HIS A 372 9.04 7.40 14.25
CA HIS A 372 8.35 8.67 14.43
C HIS A 372 8.68 9.57 13.25
N THR A 373 7.66 9.98 12.50
CA THR A 373 7.83 10.87 11.36
C THR A 373 7.02 12.13 11.59
N TRP A 374 7.61 13.27 11.37
CA TRP A 374 6.92 14.55 11.38
C TRP A 374 7.23 15.32 10.11
N ASN A 375 6.23 16.02 9.59
CA ASN A 375 6.33 16.84 8.40
C ASN A 375 5.76 18.22 8.67
N ASN A 376 6.40 19.23 8.11
CA ASN A 376 5.82 20.55 7.91
C ASN A 376 6.09 20.99 6.47
N GLN A 377 5.06 21.37 5.74
CA GLN A 377 5.16 21.81 4.36
C GLN A 377 4.36 23.11 4.20
N LEU A 378 5.08 24.20 3.91
CA LEU A 378 4.49 25.50 3.59
C LEU A 378 4.60 25.77 2.10
N GLU A 379 3.50 26.12 1.45
CA GLU A 379 3.43 26.38 0.02
C GLU A 379 2.71 27.69 -0.26
N LEU A 380 3.26 28.47 -1.18
CA LEU A 380 2.61 29.62 -1.80
C LEU A 380 2.37 29.32 -3.27
N ASN A 381 1.13 29.34 -3.67
CA ASN A 381 0.68 29.08 -5.04
C ASN A 381 -0.10 30.29 -5.54
N GLY A 382 0.13 30.71 -6.78
CA GLY A 382 -0.58 31.85 -7.32
C GLY A 382 -0.36 32.08 -8.81
N ARG A 383 -1.06 33.09 -9.29
CA ARG A 383 -0.98 33.52 -10.70
C ARG A 383 -0.83 35.03 -10.75
N PHE A 384 0.03 35.49 -11.65
CA PHE A 384 0.16 36.92 -11.94
C PHE A 384 0.43 37.14 -13.43
N ILE A 385 0.26 38.35 -13.88
CA ILE A 385 0.39 38.74 -15.31
C ILE A 385 1.41 39.86 -15.41
N THR A 386 2.36 39.71 -16.33
CA THR A 386 3.30 40.78 -16.69
C THR A 386 3.16 41.07 -18.19
N GLY A 387 2.54 42.20 -18.51
CA GLY A 387 2.18 42.49 -19.90
C GLY A 387 1.22 41.46 -20.49
N SER A 388 1.64 40.74 -21.53
CA SER A 388 0.86 39.65 -22.15
C SER A 388 1.18 38.26 -21.58
N VAL A 389 2.17 38.14 -20.68
CA VAL A 389 2.63 36.87 -20.16
C VAL A 389 1.89 36.50 -18.86
N LYS A 390 1.32 35.32 -18.85
CA LYS A 390 0.66 34.74 -17.65
C LYS A 390 1.67 33.83 -16.93
N HIS A 391 1.90 34.10 -15.67
CA HIS A 391 2.78 33.32 -14.80
C HIS A 391 1.97 32.50 -13.82
N ASN A 392 2.36 31.23 -13.63
CA ASN A 392 1.92 30.41 -12.52
C ASN A 392 3.11 30.23 -11.59
N TYR A 393 2.93 30.52 -10.33
CA TYR A 393 3.96 30.44 -9.30
C TYR A 393 3.60 29.33 -8.31
N LEU A 394 4.58 28.53 -7.97
CA LEU A 394 4.57 27.59 -6.85
C LEU A 394 5.93 27.67 -6.17
N GLY A 395 5.93 27.94 -4.89
CA GLY A 395 7.14 27.98 -4.09
C GLY A 395 6.81 27.66 -2.64
N GLY A 396 7.81 27.17 -1.90
CA GLY A 396 7.61 26.82 -0.51
C GLY A 396 8.81 26.09 0.06
N TYR A 397 8.62 25.51 1.23
CA TYR A 397 9.59 24.62 1.84
C TYR A 397 8.90 23.38 2.41
N SER A 398 9.65 22.29 2.53
CA SER A 398 9.24 21.07 3.21
C SER A 398 10.33 20.69 4.21
N LEU A 399 9.91 20.46 5.45
CA LEU A 399 10.76 20.02 6.54
C LEU A 399 10.23 18.68 7.02
N ILE A 400 11.08 17.65 6.95
CA ILE A 400 10.71 16.29 7.29
C ILE A 400 11.72 15.74 8.29
N GLY A 401 11.22 15.23 9.41
CA GLY A 401 12.02 14.51 10.39
C GLY A 401 11.57 13.06 10.49
N LEU A 402 12.52 12.15 10.41
CA LEU A 402 12.31 10.72 10.65
C LEU A 402 13.27 10.28 11.76
N TYR A 403 12.69 9.82 12.85
CA TYR A 403 13.42 9.15 13.91
C TYR A 403 12.99 7.68 13.94
N ARG A 404 13.96 6.77 13.91
CA ARG A 404 13.72 5.34 13.94
C ARG A 404 14.60 4.66 14.97
N ASN A 405 13.99 3.93 15.89
CA ASN A 405 14.65 2.89 16.65
C ASN A 405 14.50 1.55 15.93
N SER A 406 15.58 0.83 15.78
CA SER A 406 15.59 -0.49 15.16
C SER A 406 16.36 -1.46 16.06
N PHE A 407 15.70 -2.52 16.43
CA PHE A 407 16.29 -3.67 17.14
C PHE A 407 16.21 -4.85 16.19
N SER A 408 17.33 -5.49 15.95
CA SER A 408 17.37 -6.68 15.10
C SER A 408 18.31 -7.72 15.66
N GLY A 409 17.97 -8.98 15.44
CA GLY A 409 18.78 -10.14 15.78
C GLY A 409 18.67 -11.19 14.70
N TYR A 410 19.78 -11.86 14.46
CA TYR A 410 19.87 -13.01 13.57
C TYR A 410 20.40 -14.19 14.37
N ASP A 411 19.87 -15.39 14.09
CA ASP A 411 20.57 -16.60 14.47
C ASP A 411 21.40 -17.09 13.27
N LEU A 412 22.69 -16.86 13.33
CA LEU A 412 23.63 -17.29 12.28
C LEU A 412 24.23 -18.69 12.55
N GLY A 413 23.89 -19.31 13.67
CA GLY A 413 24.60 -20.48 14.19
C GLY A 413 23.94 -21.82 13.92
N GLN A 414 22.69 -21.88 13.48
CA GLN A 414 21.98 -23.15 13.32
C GLN A 414 21.31 -23.26 11.94
N ASP A 415 21.73 -24.26 11.19
CA ASP A 415 21.03 -24.70 10.00
C ASP A 415 19.77 -25.47 10.43
N VAL A 416 18.62 -24.89 10.22
CA VAL A 416 17.33 -25.57 10.38
C VAL A 416 16.96 -26.17 9.04
N TYR A 417 16.74 -27.46 8.99
CA TYR A 417 16.38 -28.19 7.78
C TYR A 417 14.89 -28.54 7.82
N GLY A 418 14.19 -28.13 6.79
CA GLY A 418 12.82 -28.55 6.52
C GLY A 418 12.76 -29.62 5.43
N PRO A 419 11.59 -30.21 5.16
CA PRO A 419 11.41 -31.13 4.05
C PRO A 419 11.63 -30.41 2.72
N GLY A 420 12.44 -31.01 1.86
CA GLY A 420 12.67 -30.55 0.48
C GLY A 420 11.55 -30.99 -0.47
N LEU A 421 11.89 -31.18 -1.73
CA LEU A 421 10.94 -31.56 -2.79
C LEU A 421 10.25 -32.89 -2.53
N THR A 422 10.95 -33.87 -1.99
CA THR A 422 10.43 -35.22 -1.76
C THR A 422 9.53 -35.30 -0.51
N GLY A 423 9.67 -34.35 0.42
CA GLY A 423 8.86 -34.26 1.64
C GLY A 423 7.54 -33.50 1.46
N GLN A 424 7.22 -33.03 0.27
CA GLN A 424 6.00 -32.29 -0.05
C GLN A 424 4.82 -33.18 -0.50
N GLY A 425 4.84 -34.44 -0.13
CA GLY A 425 3.82 -35.43 -0.46
C GLY A 425 2.46 -35.20 0.21
#